data_62742ea5b9cfd9763495b040e0771a88
#
_entry.id   62742ea5b9cfd9763495b040e0771a88
#
_cell.length_a   1.000
_cell.length_b   1.000
_cell.length_c   1.000
_cell.angle_alpha   90.00
_cell.angle_beta   90.00
_cell.angle_gamma   90.00
#
_symmetry.space_group_name_H-M   'P 1'
#
loop_
_entity.id
_entity.type
_entity.pdbx_description
1 polymer ?
#
loop_
_entity_poly.entity_id
_entity_poly.type
_entity_poly.pdbx_seq_one_letter_code
_entity_poly.pdbx_strand_id
1 'polypeptide(L)'
;AQNVALHEFAHQLDLDDGVTDGVPELDDDEAYEDWARVMGGAYESLWKDVEQNRATWIDEYGATHPAEFFAVLTETFFMRPHTLQRKHGDVYGVLREYYKQDPAAILPKA
;
A
#
# COMPACT_ATOMS: atom_id res chain seq x y z
N ALA A 1 -6.97 -11.73 1.17
CA ALA A 1 -6.55 -12.44 -0.03
C ALA A 1 -5.06 -12.21 -0.24
N GLN A 2 -4.35 -13.25 -0.56
CA GLN A 2 -2.92 -13.16 -0.80
C GLN A 2 -2.62 -13.50 -2.26
N ASN A 3 -1.74 -12.70 -2.84
CA ASN A 3 -1.24 -12.95 -4.18
C ASN A 3 0.28 -12.85 -4.12
N VAL A 4 0.94 -14.01 -4.09
CA VAL A 4 2.39 -14.09 -3.93
C VAL A 4 3.11 -13.36 -5.05
N ALA A 5 2.62 -13.44 -6.28
CA ALA A 5 3.25 -12.77 -7.42
C ALA A 5 3.22 -11.24 -7.26
N LEU A 6 2.08 -10.66 -6.84
CA LEU A 6 1.99 -9.22 -6.59
C LEU A 6 2.85 -8.81 -5.40
N HIS A 7 2.90 -9.63 -4.37
CA HIS A 7 3.72 -9.37 -3.18
C HIS A 7 5.20 -9.29 -3.55
N GLU A 8 5.69 -10.28 -4.28
CA GLU A 8 7.09 -10.32 -4.74
C GLU A 8 7.40 -9.18 -5.72
N PHE A 9 6.45 -8.85 -6.59
CA PHE A 9 6.60 -7.72 -7.49
C PHE A 9 6.79 -6.40 -6.74
N ALA A 10 6.00 -6.19 -5.68
CA ALA A 10 6.13 -4.99 -4.85
C ALA A 10 7.51 -4.91 -4.20
N HIS A 11 8.03 -6.04 -3.69
CA HIS A 11 9.38 -6.07 -3.12
C HIS A 11 10.46 -5.73 -4.16
N GLN A 12 10.29 -6.16 -5.41
CA GLN A 12 11.22 -5.81 -6.48
C GLN A 12 11.21 -4.30 -6.76
N LEU A 13 10.04 -3.68 -6.77
CA LEU A 13 9.92 -2.23 -6.95
C LEU A 13 10.60 -1.47 -5.82
N ASP A 14 10.47 -1.96 -4.60
CA ASP A 14 11.11 -1.35 -3.43
C ASP A 14 12.64 -1.49 -3.50
N LEU A 15 13.13 -2.63 -4.01
CA LEU A 15 14.57 -2.88 -4.14
C LEU A 15 15.24 -2.07 -5.25
N ASP A 16 14.49 -1.54 -6.20
CA ASP A 16 15.05 -0.82 -7.34
C ASP A 16 15.87 0.42 -6.95
N ASP A 17 15.59 1.01 -5.78
CA ASP A 17 16.39 2.13 -5.25
C ASP A 17 17.55 1.67 -4.35
N GLY A 18 17.74 0.36 -4.18
CA GLY A 18 18.80 -0.21 -3.37
C GLY A 18 18.49 -0.31 -1.89
N VAL A 19 17.30 0.11 -1.45
CA VAL A 19 16.88 0.11 -0.05
C VAL A 19 15.50 -0.51 0.08
N THR A 20 15.36 -1.51 0.96
CA THR A 20 14.08 -2.18 1.21
C THR A 20 13.38 -1.49 2.38
N ASP A 21 12.77 -0.33 2.14
CA ASP A 21 12.17 0.52 3.15
C ASP A 21 10.67 0.79 2.96
N GLY A 22 10.05 0.14 1.98
CA GLY A 22 8.63 0.33 1.68
C GLY A 22 8.36 1.57 0.83
N VAL A 23 9.41 2.24 0.32
CA VAL A 23 9.28 3.42 -0.53
C VAL A 23 9.91 3.12 -1.89
N PRO A 24 9.10 2.92 -2.96
CA PRO A 24 9.67 2.72 -4.29
C PRO A 24 10.21 4.03 -4.85
N GLU A 25 10.88 3.95 -6.00
CA GLU A 25 11.35 5.14 -6.67
C GLU A 25 10.15 5.94 -7.20
N LEU A 26 10.08 7.22 -6.84
CA LEU A 26 8.99 8.12 -7.21
C LEU A 26 9.51 9.23 -8.14
N ASP A 27 8.57 9.95 -8.81
CA ASP A 27 8.91 10.87 -9.89
C ASP A 27 9.59 12.16 -9.41
N ASP A 28 9.21 12.68 -8.25
CA ASP A 28 9.71 13.97 -7.77
C ASP A 28 9.58 14.09 -6.25
N ASP A 29 10.07 15.20 -5.68
CA ASP A 29 10.06 15.44 -4.25
C ASP A 29 8.65 15.55 -3.68
N GLU A 30 7.72 16.15 -4.43
CA GLU A 30 6.32 16.26 -4.00
C GLU A 30 5.70 14.87 -3.86
N ALA A 31 5.99 13.95 -4.78
CA ALA A 31 5.52 12.58 -4.69
C ALA A 31 6.07 11.87 -3.45
N TYR A 32 7.34 12.10 -3.10
CA TYR A 32 7.92 11.54 -1.88
C TYR A 32 7.26 12.13 -0.62
N GLU A 33 6.96 13.41 -0.60
CA GLU A 33 6.28 14.04 0.53
C GLU A 33 4.87 13.49 0.72
N ASP A 34 4.11 13.35 -0.37
CA ASP A 34 2.76 12.79 -0.33
C ASP A 34 2.79 11.34 0.14
N TRP A 35 3.73 10.56 -0.38
CA TRP A 35 3.90 9.16 0.00
C TRP A 35 4.19 9.05 1.51
N ALA A 36 5.15 9.83 2.01
CA ALA A 36 5.52 9.80 3.42
C ALA A 36 4.33 10.18 4.32
N ARG A 37 3.58 11.21 3.94
CA ARG A 37 2.42 11.66 4.72
C ARG A 37 1.31 10.63 4.73
N VAL A 38 0.92 10.13 3.58
CA VAL A 38 -0.22 9.22 3.44
C VAL A 38 0.13 7.81 3.91
N MET A 39 1.21 7.26 3.39
CA MET A 39 1.62 5.89 3.70
C MET A 39 2.18 5.77 5.10
N GLY A 40 2.94 6.78 5.55
CA GLY A 40 3.45 6.81 6.92
C GLY A 40 2.32 6.88 7.95
N GLY A 41 1.31 7.72 7.69
CA GLY A 41 0.14 7.82 8.57
C GLY A 41 -0.67 6.53 8.60
N ALA A 42 -0.87 5.90 7.45
CA ALA A 42 -1.59 4.64 7.37
C ALA A 42 -0.84 3.50 8.06
N TYR A 43 0.48 3.44 7.89
CA TYR A 43 1.32 2.44 8.56
C TYR A 43 1.26 2.58 10.07
N GLU A 44 1.42 3.82 10.56
CA GLU A 44 1.36 4.09 11.99
C GLU A 44 -0.01 3.70 12.58
N SER A 45 -1.09 4.02 11.88
CA SER A 45 -2.44 3.68 12.30
C SER A 45 -2.63 2.16 12.38
N LEU A 46 -2.16 1.43 11.38
CA LEU A 46 -2.22 -0.04 11.38
C LEU A 46 -1.40 -0.61 12.54
N TRP A 47 -0.19 -0.11 12.73
CA TRP A 47 0.70 -0.55 13.80
C TRP A 47 0.04 -0.37 15.19
N LYS A 48 -0.57 0.79 15.43
CA LYS A 48 -1.27 1.06 16.69
C LYS A 48 -2.46 0.13 16.90
N ASP A 49 -3.23 -0.13 15.85
CA ASP A 49 -4.37 -1.04 15.94
C ASP A 49 -3.93 -2.46 16.30
N VAL A 50 -2.85 -2.94 15.68
CA VAL A 50 -2.29 -4.27 15.97
C VAL A 50 -1.78 -4.33 17.42
N GLU A 51 -1.05 -3.28 17.86
CA GLU A 51 -0.54 -3.20 19.24
C GLU A 51 -1.65 -3.24 20.27
N GLN A 52 -2.79 -2.66 19.98
CA GLN A 52 -3.93 -2.58 20.90
C GLN A 52 -4.96 -3.68 20.67
N ASN A 53 -4.62 -4.68 19.86
CA ASN A 53 -5.48 -5.82 19.52
C ASN A 53 -6.83 -5.38 18.93
N ARG A 54 -6.85 -4.28 18.18
CA ARG A 54 -8.04 -3.85 17.44
C ARG A 54 -8.11 -4.55 16.10
N ALA A 55 -9.34 -4.82 15.64
CA ALA A 55 -9.55 -5.43 14.34
C ALA A 55 -9.14 -4.46 13.23
N THR A 56 -8.49 -4.99 12.19
CA THR A 56 -8.06 -4.19 11.03
C THR A 56 -8.58 -4.81 9.75
N TRP A 57 -8.92 -3.97 8.79
CA TRP A 57 -9.26 -4.45 7.45
C TRP A 57 -8.00 -4.76 6.63
N ILE A 58 -6.96 -3.94 6.78
CA ILE A 58 -5.66 -4.21 6.15
C ILE A 58 -5.00 -5.36 6.90
N ASP A 59 -4.38 -6.28 6.15
CA ASP A 59 -3.71 -7.44 6.74
C ASP A 59 -2.66 -7.00 7.76
N GLU A 60 -2.74 -7.57 8.96
CA GLU A 60 -1.84 -7.27 10.07
C GLU A 60 -0.36 -7.51 9.73
N TYR A 61 -0.08 -8.41 8.80
CA TYR A 61 1.27 -8.67 8.35
C TYR A 61 1.94 -7.40 7.83
N GLY A 62 1.16 -6.46 7.28
CA GLY A 62 1.66 -5.17 6.84
C GLY A 62 2.26 -4.31 7.94
N ALA A 63 1.93 -4.58 9.22
CA ALA A 63 2.49 -3.82 10.34
C ALA A 63 3.87 -4.32 10.77
N THR A 64 4.36 -5.44 10.24
CA THR A 64 5.63 -6.03 10.67
C THR A 64 6.86 -5.26 10.19
N HIS A 65 6.75 -4.61 9.03
CA HIS A 65 7.84 -3.81 8.47
C HIS A 65 7.28 -2.93 7.34
N PRO A 66 7.80 -1.71 7.12
CA PRO A 66 7.32 -0.85 6.03
C PRO A 66 7.38 -1.50 4.64
N ALA A 67 8.37 -2.35 4.36
CA ALA A 67 8.44 -3.08 3.10
C ALA A 67 7.26 -4.05 2.95
N GLU A 68 6.86 -4.71 4.03
CA GLU A 68 5.70 -5.60 4.00
C GLU A 68 4.39 -4.82 3.89
N PHE A 69 4.32 -3.63 4.49
CA PHE A 69 3.17 -2.75 4.36
C PHE A 69 2.93 -2.37 2.90
N PHE A 70 3.99 -1.96 2.21
CA PHE A 70 3.91 -1.63 0.78
C PHE A 70 3.44 -2.84 -0.04
N ALA A 71 3.98 -4.03 0.23
CA ALA A 71 3.62 -5.25 -0.47
C ALA A 71 2.16 -5.64 -0.22
N VAL A 72 1.70 -5.58 1.04
CA VAL A 72 0.30 -5.86 1.40
C VAL A 72 -0.64 -4.88 0.71
N LEU A 73 -0.31 -3.58 0.72
CA LEU A 73 -1.15 -2.58 0.07
C LEU A 73 -1.17 -2.73 -1.45
N THR A 74 -0.06 -3.15 -2.07
CA THR A 74 -0.04 -3.45 -3.50
C THR A 74 -1.00 -4.58 -3.84
N GLU A 75 -0.98 -5.67 -3.09
CA GLU A 75 -1.93 -6.77 -3.27
C GLU A 75 -3.37 -6.28 -3.14
N THR A 76 -3.64 -5.52 -2.09
CA THR A 76 -4.97 -4.99 -1.79
C THR A 76 -5.46 -4.06 -2.90
N PHE A 77 -4.56 -3.21 -3.40
CA PHE A 77 -4.86 -2.25 -4.47
C PHE A 77 -5.33 -2.94 -5.74
N PHE A 78 -4.65 -4.00 -6.15
CA PHE A 78 -4.99 -4.73 -7.38
C PHE A 78 -6.09 -5.75 -7.20
N MET A 79 -6.24 -6.34 -6.02
CA MET A 79 -7.21 -7.40 -5.78
C MET A 79 -8.53 -6.93 -5.17
N ARG A 80 -8.50 -5.84 -4.40
CA ARG A 80 -9.69 -5.30 -3.72
C ARG A 80 -9.76 -3.78 -3.84
N PRO A 81 -9.70 -3.26 -5.07
CA PRO A 81 -9.56 -1.80 -5.28
C PRO A 81 -10.77 -1.02 -4.78
N HIS A 82 -11.99 -1.53 -4.96
CA HIS A 82 -13.19 -0.79 -4.55
C HIS A 82 -13.26 -0.60 -3.05
N THR A 83 -12.93 -1.64 -2.30
CA THR A 83 -12.95 -1.56 -0.83
C THR A 83 -11.83 -0.69 -0.32
N LEU A 84 -10.64 -0.80 -0.91
CA LEU A 84 -9.51 0.06 -0.54
C LEU A 84 -9.84 1.53 -0.78
N GLN A 85 -10.40 1.84 -1.94
CA GLN A 85 -10.79 3.21 -2.29
C GLN A 85 -11.81 3.77 -1.29
N ARG A 86 -12.79 2.97 -0.89
CA ARG A 86 -13.83 3.39 0.04
C ARG A 86 -13.29 3.59 1.46
N LYS A 87 -12.45 2.67 1.94
CA LYS A 87 -11.96 2.68 3.32
C LYS A 87 -10.71 3.53 3.52
N HIS A 88 -9.85 3.60 2.51
CA HIS A 88 -8.55 4.27 2.58
C HIS A 88 -8.29 5.00 1.26
N GLY A 89 -9.17 5.97 0.96
CA GLY A 89 -9.13 6.69 -0.31
C GLY A 89 -7.82 7.44 -0.55
N ASP A 90 -7.17 7.94 0.49
CA ASP A 90 -5.88 8.61 0.39
C ASP A 90 -4.77 7.63 -0.01
N VAL A 91 -4.74 6.45 0.60
CA VAL A 91 -3.80 5.38 0.23
C VAL A 91 -4.04 4.95 -1.21
N TYR A 92 -5.32 4.74 -1.57
CA TYR A 92 -5.68 4.38 -2.95
C TYR A 92 -5.15 5.42 -3.94
N GLY A 93 -5.35 6.70 -3.64
CA GLY A 93 -4.91 7.80 -4.52
C GLY A 93 -3.41 7.82 -4.75
N VAL A 94 -2.63 7.60 -3.70
CA VAL A 94 -1.16 7.56 -3.79
C VAL A 94 -0.68 6.37 -4.63
N LEU A 95 -1.30 5.21 -4.44
CA LEU A 95 -0.95 4.01 -5.21
C LEU A 95 -1.38 4.16 -6.67
N ARG A 96 -2.54 4.76 -6.93
CA ARG A 96 -3.01 5.05 -8.29
C ARG A 96 -2.00 5.94 -9.04
N GLU A 97 -1.50 6.98 -8.38
CA GLU A 97 -0.50 7.87 -8.98
C GLU A 97 0.81 7.13 -9.25
N TYR A 98 1.24 6.30 -8.31
CA TYR A 98 2.48 5.55 -8.49
C TYR A 98 2.39 4.53 -9.62
N TYR A 99 1.34 3.69 -9.61
CA TYR A 99 1.19 2.63 -10.60
C TYR A 99 0.65 3.14 -11.95
N LYS A 100 0.14 4.38 -11.99
CA LYS A 100 -0.50 4.94 -13.20
C LYS A 100 -1.66 4.08 -13.68
N GLN A 101 -2.39 3.50 -12.73
CA GLN A 101 -3.53 2.62 -13.00
C GLN A 101 -4.63 2.89 -11.99
N ASP A 102 -5.87 2.71 -12.42
CA ASP A 102 -7.06 2.91 -11.58
C ASP A 102 -7.94 1.64 -11.63
N PRO A 103 -7.53 0.59 -10.90
CA PRO A 103 -8.27 -0.68 -10.98
C PRO A 103 -9.73 -0.58 -10.52
N ALA A 104 -10.06 0.32 -9.61
CA ALA A 104 -11.44 0.50 -9.18
C ALA A 104 -12.34 1.01 -10.31
N ALA A 105 -11.78 1.75 -11.27
CA ALA A 105 -12.53 2.23 -12.44
C ALA A 105 -12.71 1.16 -13.52
N ILE A 106 -11.84 0.15 -13.54
CA ILE A 106 -11.80 -0.87 -14.59
C ILE A 106 -12.51 -2.15 -14.15
N LEU A 107 -12.32 -2.58 -12.90
CA LEU A 107 -12.85 -3.84 -12.41
C LEU A 107 -14.29 -3.66 -11.93
N PRO A 108 -15.16 -4.66 -12.16
CA PRO A 108 -16.52 -4.59 -11.67
C PRO A 108 -16.55 -4.67 -10.15
N LYS A 109 -17.52 -4.00 -9.54
CA LYS A 109 -17.75 -4.12 -8.10
C LYS A 109 -18.18 -5.52 -7.75
N ALA A 110 -17.58 -6.09 -6.73
CA ALA A 110 -17.91 -7.40 -6.24
C ALA A 110 -19.21 -7.37 -5.42
#